data_96f693da64e309307ff53dc001ce3973
#
_entry.id   96f693da64e309307ff53dc001ce3973
#
_cell.length_a   1.000
_cell.length_b   1.000
_cell.length_c   1.000
_cell.angle_alpha   90.00
_cell.angle_beta   90.00
_cell.angle_gamma   90.00
#
_symmetry.space_group_name_H-M   'P 1'
#
loop_
_entity.id
_entity.type
_entity.pdbx_description
1 polymer ?
#
loop_
_entity_poly.entity_id
_entity_poly.type
_entity_poly.pdbx_seq_one_letter_code
_entity_poly.pdbx_strand_id
1 'polypeptide(L)'
;MRRYTISDIARMADVSPATVSRVLSNSPGVNKVKRAEVKRIIEETGYHPSSAARSLVRGCSNVVGLIVRDLENQYYSAMAVCAQRRLLERGYMTMIFSIGTKAEAEEKRDYVTEISHKFDFAGLLISVPSCDYFAAEGIRNSRCPVVSLNRTFDVACDQVAQNDFQAGFLAGEYLQKLGHESFLLLAGPADESVSCRFRMEGFIQSLAVNGRELDEENAIRGELSMDSGYELGVKLLEERFPDHLPTGVFANGNSIALGFLKACGERGVRIPQDVSLITVDNPAIMDMPGINLSTISVPMEQMASEAVDVLLERIERKREKKRFVALQPELIVRGSTAPPQRRCLPDNK
;
A
#
# COMPACT_ATOMS: atom_id res chain seq x y z
N MET A 1 13.54 -36.00 -14.29
CA MET A 1 12.63 -36.63 -13.30
C MET A 1 11.25 -36.83 -13.91
N ARG A 2 10.69 -38.01 -13.83
CA ARG A 2 9.34 -38.33 -14.34
C ARG A 2 8.31 -37.64 -13.47
N ARG A 3 7.47 -36.77 -14.04
CA ARG A 3 6.41 -36.07 -13.32
C ARG A 3 5.18 -36.98 -13.28
N TYR A 4 4.84 -37.50 -12.11
CA TYR A 4 3.65 -38.34 -11.93
C TYR A 4 2.39 -37.47 -12.01
N THR A 5 1.31 -38.02 -12.58
CA THR A 5 -0.01 -37.41 -12.64
C THR A 5 -0.95 -38.07 -11.62
N ILE A 6 -2.11 -37.44 -11.35
CA ILE A 6 -3.13 -38.04 -10.45
C ILE A 6 -3.59 -39.42 -10.99
N SER A 7 -3.62 -39.57 -12.30
CA SER A 7 -3.98 -40.85 -12.95
C SER A 7 -2.91 -41.91 -12.76
N ASP A 8 -1.62 -41.53 -12.69
CA ASP A 8 -0.56 -42.51 -12.38
C ASP A 8 -0.66 -43.00 -10.95
N ILE A 9 -0.90 -42.09 -9.99
CA ILE A 9 -1.10 -42.44 -8.58
C ILE A 9 -2.34 -43.33 -8.41
N ALA A 10 -3.43 -42.99 -9.10
CA ALA A 10 -4.66 -43.76 -9.07
C ALA A 10 -4.44 -45.19 -9.57
N ARG A 11 -3.72 -45.36 -10.68
CA ARG A 11 -3.36 -46.67 -11.23
C ARG A 11 -2.46 -47.48 -10.31
N MET A 12 -1.45 -46.83 -9.70
CA MET A 12 -0.53 -47.50 -8.75
C MET A 12 -1.23 -47.96 -7.47
N ALA A 13 -2.25 -47.21 -7.01
CA ALA A 13 -3.02 -47.53 -5.81
C ALA A 13 -4.28 -48.39 -6.07
N ASP A 14 -4.50 -48.80 -7.32
CA ASP A 14 -5.72 -49.49 -7.76
C ASP A 14 -7.03 -48.84 -7.27
N VAL A 15 -7.12 -47.52 -7.52
CA VAL A 15 -8.28 -46.69 -7.19
C VAL A 15 -8.60 -45.72 -8.32
N SER A 16 -9.79 -45.12 -8.26
CA SER A 16 -10.12 -44.03 -9.21
C SER A 16 -9.35 -42.70 -8.88
N PRO A 17 -9.08 -41.83 -9.87
CA PRO A 17 -8.55 -40.50 -9.64
C PRO A 17 -9.39 -39.68 -8.63
N ALA A 18 -10.71 -39.88 -8.61
CA ALA A 18 -11.61 -39.26 -7.63
C ALA A 18 -11.30 -39.74 -6.20
N THR A 19 -10.92 -41.00 -6.01
CA THR A 19 -10.50 -41.55 -4.71
C THR A 19 -9.19 -40.90 -4.24
N VAL A 20 -8.19 -40.77 -5.13
CA VAL A 20 -6.93 -40.08 -4.82
C VAL A 20 -7.21 -38.62 -4.42
N SER A 21 -8.07 -37.91 -5.16
CA SER A 21 -8.48 -36.53 -4.84
C SER A 21 -9.15 -36.43 -3.47
N ARG A 22 -10.03 -37.38 -3.09
CA ARG A 22 -10.63 -37.44 -1.75
C ARG A 22 -9.61 -37.70 -0.64
N VAL A 23 -8.59 -38.51 -0.91
CA VAL A 23 -7.50 -38.74 0.06
C VAL A 23 -6.67 -37.48 0.26
N LEU A 24 -6.33 -36.78 -0.81
CA LEU A 24 -5.59 -35.52 -0.79
C LEU A 24 -6.33 -34.38 -0.07
N SER A 25 -7.66 -34.30 -0.26
CA SER A 25 -8.52 -33.32 0.41
C SER A 25 -8.99 -33.75 1.81
N ASN A 26 -8.51 -34.87 2.30
CA ASN A 26 -8.90 -35.48 3.58
C ASN A 26 -10.43 -35.68 3.74
N SER A 27 -11.14 -35.81 2.64
CA SER A 27 -12.60 -35.97 2.62
C SER A 27 -13.04 -37.31 3.22
N PRO A 28 -14.20 -37.40 3.88
CA PRO A 28 -14.77 -38.67 4.35
C PRO A 28 -15.17 -39.60 3.19
N GLY A 29 -15.38 -40.86 3.51
CA GLY A 29 -15.89 -41.85 2.51
C GLY A 29 -14.80 -42.65 1.79
N VAL A 30 -13.52 -42.55 2.17
CA VAL A 30 -12.46 -43.44 1.69
C VAL A 30 -12.09 -44.44 2.76
N ASN A 31 -12.11 -45.74 2.43
CA ASN A 31 -11.68 -46.82 3.32
C ASN A 31 -10.26 -46.56 3.87
N LYS A 32 -10.05 -46.84 5.16
CA LYS A 32 -8.76 -46.58 5.87
C LYS A 32 -7.57 -47.26 5.19
N VAL A 33 -7.71 -48.51 4.70
CA VAL A 33 -6.65 -49.23 4.01
C VAL A 33 -6.27 -48.56 2.69
N LYS A 34 -7.29 -48.24 1.86
CA LYS A 34 -7.04 -47.51 0.59
C LYS A 34 -6.46 -46.12 0.80
N ARG A 35 -6.87 -45.44 1.87
CA ARG A 35 -6.28 -44.13 2.24
C ARG A 35 -4.80 -44.25 2.61
N ALA A 36 -4.41 -45.27 3.38
CA ALA A 36 -3.03 -45.50 3.74
C ALA A 36 -2.17 -45.85 2.53
N GLU A 37 -2.67 -46.70 1.64
CA GLU A 37 -1.99 -47.07 0.40
C GLU A 37 -1.75 -45.89 -0.54
N VAL A 38 -2.74 -45.07 -0.77
CA VAL A 38 -2.61 -43.84 -1.60
C VAL A 38 -1.57 -42.89 -0.98
N LYS A 39 -1.58 -42.69 0.35
CA LYS A 39 -0.58 -41.84 1.02
C LYS A 39 0.83 -42.39 0.86
N ARG A 40 1.04 -43.71 1.04
CA ARG A 40 2.33 -44.35 0.82
C ARG A 40 2.88 -44.11 -0.58
N ILE A 41 2.05 -44.32 -1.61
CA ILE A 41 2.45 -44.10 -3.01
C ILE A 41 2.76 -42.63 -3.30
N ILE A 42 2.03 -41.68 -2.70
CA ILE A 42 2.30 -40.26 -2.82
C ILE A 42 3.69 -39.93 -2.22
N GLU A 43 4.00 -40.46 -1.05
CA GLU A 43 5.30 -40.28 -0.38
C GLU A 43 6.45 -40.89 -1.20
N GLU A 44 6.29 -42.10 -1.71
CA GLU A 44 7.30 -42.80 -2.53
C GLU A 44 7.56 -42.13 -3.88
N THR A 45 6.52 -41.59 -4.49
CA THR A 45 6.62 -40.97 -5.83
C THR A 45 6.97 -39.50 -5.78
N GLY A 46 6.89 -38.86 -4.60
CA GLY A 46 7.02 -37.42 -4.44
C GLY A 46 5.92 -36.66 -5.21
N TYR A 47 4.76 -37.28 -5.42
CA TYR A 47 3.67 -36.66 -6.14
C TYR A 47 3.07 -35.49 -5.37
N HIS A 48 3.15 -34.31 -5.97
CA HIS A 48 2.45 -33.12 -5.50
C HIS A 48 1.39 -32.74 -6.53
N PRO A 49 0.10 -32.65 -6.12
CA PRO A 49 -0.94 -32.20 -7.05
C PRO A 49 -0.61 -30.79 -7.54
N SER A 50 -0.66 -30.56 -8.85
CA SER A 50 -0.47 -29.22 -9.41
C SER A 50 -1.56 -28.28 -8.90
N SER A 51 -1.22 -27.00 -8.72
CA SER A 51 -2.18 -25.95 -8.35
C SER A 51 -3.34 -25.90 -9.36
N ALA A 52 -3.05 -26.01 -10.64
CA ALA A 52 -4.04 -26.09 -11.71
C ALA A 52 -4.99 -27.28 -11.57
N ALA A 53 -4.48 -28.47 -11.23
CA ALA A 53 -5.34 -29.65 -11.00
C ALA A 53 -6.21 -29.49 -9.75
N ARG A 54 -5.72 -28.84 -8.71
CA ARG A 54 -6.52 -28.51 -7.51
C ARG A 54 -7.61 -27.49 -7.80
N SER A 55 -7.30 -26.46 -8.58
CA SER A 55 -8.27 -25.44 -9.02
C SER A 55 -9.37 -26.05 -9.87
N LEU A 56 -9.03 -26.93 -10.80
CA LEU A 56 -10.01 -27.68 -11.64
C LEU A 56 -10.96 -28.54 -10.78
N VAL A 57 -10.47 -29.20 -9.76
CA VAL A 57 -11.29 -30.05 -8.87
C VAL A 57 -12.15 -29.23 -7.91
N ARG A 58 -11.67 -28.05 -7.49
CA ARG A 58 -12.41 -27.13 -6.59
C ARG A 58 -13.32 -26.17 -7.35
N GLY A 59 -13.13 -26.01 -8.65
CA GLY A 59 -13.86 -25.02 -9.47
C GLY A 59 -13.48 -23.59 -9.17
N CYS A 60 -12.39 -23.36 -8.42
CA CYS A 60 -11.91 -22.01 -8.09
C CYS A 60 -10.40 -22.02 -7.86
N SER A 61 -9.73 -20.94 -8.26
CA SER A 61 -8.32 -20.67 -7.99
C SER A 61 -8.08 -20.46 -6.49
N ASN A 62 -6.88 -20.76 -6.01
CA ASN A 62 -6.41 -20.36 -4.69
C ASN A 62 -5.28 -19.31 -4.78
N VAL A 63 -5.16 -18.64 -5.91
CA VAL A 63 -4.19 -17.57 -6.15
C VAL A 63 -4.91 -16.24 -6.10
N VAL A 64 -4.41 -15.32 -5.28
CA VAL A 64 -4.84 -13.92 -5.25
C VAL A 64 -3.77 -13.08 -5.94
N GLY A 65 -4.18 -12.25 -6.89
CA GLY A 65 -3.30 -11.25 -7.50
C GLY A 65 -3.20 -10.02 -6.60
N LEU A 66 -1.99 -9.50 -6.43
CA LEU A 66 -1.73 -8.23 -5.77
C LEU A 66 -1.03 -7.30 -6.75
N ILE A 67 -1.72 -6.25 -7.18
CA ILE A 67 -1.21 -5.25 -8.10
C ILE A 67 -0.81 -4.03 -7.29
N VAL A 68 0.46 -3.65 -7.34
CA VAL A 68 1.01 -2.49 -6.63
C VAL A 68 1.64 -1.52 -7.62
N ARG A 69 1.71 -0.24 -7.24
CA ARG A 69 2.34 0.78 -8.08
C ARG A 69 3.82 0.49 -8.26
N ASP A 70 4.54 0.28 -7.14
CA ASP A 70 6.00 0.26 -7.14
C ASP A 70 6.52 -0.51 -5.92
N LEU A 71 7.31 -1.55 -6.15
CA LEU A 71 7.93 -2.34 -5.08
C LEU A 71 9.20 -1.69 -4.49
N GLU A 72 9.79 -0.71 -5.15
CA GLU A 72 10.93 0.04 -4.62
C GLU A 72 10.47 0.99 -3.50
N ASN A 73 9.24 1.47 -3.57
CA ASN A 73 8.65 2.22 -2.47
C ASN A 73 8.28 1.29 -1.32
N GLN A 74 8.90 1.53 -0.15
CA GLN A 74 8.74 0.68 1.04
C GLN A 74 7.30 0.58 1.56
N TYR A 75 6.43 1.54 1.26
CA TYR A 75 5.02 1.44 1.58
C TYR A 75 4.36 0.25 0.86
N TYR A 76 4.55 0.15 -0.46
CA TYR A 76 3.93 -0.92 -1.25
C TYR A 76 4.56 -2.29 -0.99
N SER A 77 5.88 -2.35 -0.78
CA SER A 77 6.56 -3.61 -0.45
C SER A 77 6.16 -4.12 0.94
N ALA A 78 6.05 -3.26 1.94
CA ALA A 78 5.56 -3.63 3.28
C ALA A 78 4.10 -4.10 3.23
N MET A 79 3.23 -3.39 2.49
CA MET A 79 1.84 -3.78 2.26
C MET A 79 1.74 -5.15 1.61
N ALA A 80 2.56 -5.41 0.58
CA ALA A 80 2.58 -6.68 -0.11
C ALA A 80 2.97 -7.84 0.83
N VAL A 81 3.97 -7.64 1.69
CA VAL A 81 4.40 -8.65 2.68
C VAL A 81 3.29 -8.95 3.69
N CYS A 82 2.63 -7.92 4.23
CA CYS A 82 1.53 -8.10 5.19
C CYS A 82 0.34 -8.82 4.54
N ALA A 83 -0.07 -8.41 3.34
CA ALA A 83 -1.16 -9.06 2.61
C ALA A 83 -0.83 -10.51 2.25
N GLN A 84 0.40 -10.78 1.78
CA GLN A 84 0.85 -12.14 1.46
C GLN A 84 0.81 -13.06 2.68
N ARG A 85 1.31 -12.58 3.84
CA ARG A 85 1.28 -13.35 5.10
C ARG A 85 -0.16 -13.69 5.47
N ARG A 86 -1.06 -12.72 5.46
CA ARG A 86 -2.47 -12.92 5.80
C ARG A 86 -3.18 -13.88 4.84
N LEU A 87 -2.91 -13.76 3.54
CA LEU A 87 -3.44 -14.68 2.51
C LEU A 87 -2.93 -16.11 2.71
N LEU A 88 -1.64 -16.27 3.02
CA LEU A 88 -1.03 -17.58 3.27
C LEU A 88 -1.66 -18.28 4.48
N GLU A 89 -1.94 -17.57 5.57
CA GLU A 89 -2.66 -18.08 6.75
C GLU A 89 -4.05 -18.61 6.40
N ARG A 90 -4.67 -18.04 5.36
CA ARG A 90 -5.98 -18.43 4.84
C ARG A 90 -5.92 -19.48 3.72
N GLY A 91 -4.72 -19.99 3.38
CA GLY A 91 -4.49 -21.02 2.37
C GLY A 91 -4.46 -20.51 0.93
N TYR A 92 -4.29 -19.20 0.73
CA TYR A 92 -4.13 -18.58 -0.58
C TYR A 92 -2.66 -18.29 -0.89
N MET A 93 -2.30 -18.45 -2.15
CA MET A 93 -1.01 -18.00 -2.69
C MET A 93 -1.16 -16.59 -3.25
N THR A 94 -0.08 -15.82 -3.26
CA THR A 94 -0.08 -14.45 -3.79
C THR A 94 0.81 -14.37 -5.02
N MET A 95 0.31 -13.74 -6.07
CA MET A 95 1.10 -13.34 -7.23
C MET A 95 1.15 -11.81 -7.27
N ILE A 96 2.37 -11.25 -7.21
CA ILE A 96 2.56 -9.80 -7.09
C ILE A 96 2.98 -9.24 -8.44
N PHE A 97 2.36 -8.11 -8.83
CA PHE A 97 2.64 -7.35 -10.02
C PHE A 97 2.98 -5.91 -9.63
N SER A 98 4.14 -5.43 -10.08
CA SER A 98 4.54 -4.04 -9.94
C SER A 98 4.41 -3.35 -11.29
N ILE A 99 3.67 -2.23 -11.35
CA ILE A 99 3.42 -1.53 -12.61
C ILE A 99 4.40 -0.39 -12.90
N GLY A 100 5.36 -0.11 -11.96
CA GLY A 100 6.38 0.92 -12.13
C GLY A 100 5.89 2.35 -11.85
N THR A 101 6.83 3.30 -11.79
CA THR A 101 6.56 4.68 -11.34
C THR A 101 6.26 5.66 -12.46
N LYS A 102 6.83 5.53 -13.65
CA LYS A 102 6.75 6.58 -14.67
C LYS A 102 6.51 6.14 -16.10
N ALA A 103 6.83 4.93 -16.42
CA ALA A 103 6.64 4.50 -17.79
C ALA A 103 5.15 4.36 -18.04
N GLU A 104 4.61 5.22 -18.85
CA GLU A 104 3.59 4.82 -19.79
C GLU A 104 2.17 4.82 -19.21
N ALA A 105 1.62 6.02 -19.11
CA ALA A 105 0.18 6.19 -18.87
C ALA A 105 -0.68 5.38 -19.86
N GLU A 106 -0.16 5.07 -21.04
CA GLU A 106 -0.82 4.23 -22.04
C GLU A 106 -0.73 2.73 -21.74
N GLU A 107 0.41 2.21 -21.27
CA GLU A 107 0.54 0.81 -20.85
C GLU A 107 -0.20 0.52 -19.53
N LYS A 108 -0.36 1.51 -18.65
CA LYS A 108 -1.12 1.35 -17.39
C LYS A 108 -2.62 1.08 -17.62
N ARG A 109 -3.16 1.48 -18.76
CA ARG A 109 -4.59 1.35 -19.08
C ARG A 109 -5.06 -0.09 -19.10
N ASP A 110 -4.29 -0.95 -19.75
CA ASP A 110 -4.70 -2.33 -19.97
C ASP A 110 -4.17 -3.30 -18.90
N TYR A 111 -3.23 -2.83 -18.05
CA TYR A 111 -2.50 -3.71 -17.13
C TYR A 111 -3.41 -4.46 -16.15
N VAL A 112 -4.37 -3.78 -15.52
CA VAL A 112 -5.32 -4.43 -14.60
C VAL A 112 -6.25 -5.38 -15.37
N THR A 113 -6.75 -4.93 -16.52
CA THR A 113 -7.59 -5.74 -17.42
C THR A 113 -6.81 -6.94 -17.92
N GLU A 114 -5.61 -6.72 -18.45
CA GLU A 114 -4.77 -7.79 -19.00
C GLU A 114 -4.45 -8.85 -17.95
N ILE A 115 -3.99 -8.46 -16.75
CA ILE A 115 -3.68 -9.38 -15.66
C ILE A 115 -4.93 -10.17 -15.24
N SER A 116 -6.07 -9.49 -15.05
CA SER A 116 -7.30 -10.14 -14.60
C SER A 116 -7.87 -11.13 -15.62
N HIS A 117 -7.56 -10.95 -16.91
CA HIS A 117 -8.00 -11.84 -17.98
C HIS A 117 -7.00 -12.95 -18.31
N LYS A 118 -5.70 -12.68 -18.11
CA LYS A 118 -4.61 -13.61 -18.45
C LYS A 118 -4.45 -14.72 -17.41
N PHE A 119 -4.77 -14.43 -16.16
CA PHE A 119 -4.60 -15.36 -15.05
C PHE A 119 -5.95 -15.67 -14.37
N ASP A 120 -6.09 -16.90 -13.90
CA ASP A 120 -7.26 -17.34 -13.13
C ASP A 120 -7.02 -17.05 -11.64
N PHE A 121 -7.49 -15.90 -11.17
CA PHE A 121 -7.39 -15.49 -9.77
C PHE A 121 -8.68 -15.78 -9.00
N ALA A 122 -8.53 -16.12 -7.72
CA ALA A 122 -9.64 -16.14 -6.77
C ALA A 122 -10.17 -14.71 -6.51
N GLY A 123 -9.27 -13.72 -6.52
CA GLY A 123 -9.56 -12.32 -6.35
C GLY A 123 -8.32 -11.46 -6.55
N LEU A 124 -8.51 -10.14 -6.55
CA LEU A 124 -7.46 -9.14 -6.73
C LEU A 124 -7.44 -8.15 -5.58
N LEU A 125 -6.24 -7.86 -5.07
CA LEU A 125 -5.93 -6.70 -4.26
C LEU A 125 -5.19 -5.68 -5.13
N ILE A 126 -5.59 -4.42 -5.10
CA ILE A 126 -5.00 -3.37 -5.93
C ILE A 126 -4.58 -2.20 -5.03
N SER A 127 -3.30 -1.83 -5.08
CA SER A 127 -2.74 -0.67 -4.40
C SER A 127 -2.01 0.22 -5.42
N VAL A 128 -2.80 0.99 -6.17
CA VAL A 128 -2.31 1.91 -7.19
C VAL A 128 -2.98 3.28 -7.02
N PRO A 129 -2.35 4.39 -7.42
CA PRO A 129 -3.01 5.69 -7.47
C PRO A 129 -4.25 5.63 -8.35
N SER A 130 -5.29 6.29 -7.96
CA SER A 130 -6.66 5.98 -8.36
C SER A 130 -7.31 6.95 -9.31
N CYS A 131 -6.60 7.94 -9.81
CA CYS A 131 -7.17 8.86 -10.79
C CYS A 131 -7.22 8.29 -12.21
N ASP A 132 -6.77 7.06 -12.39
CA ASP A 132 -6.76 6.45 -13.70
C ASP A 132 -8.14 5.86 -14.01
N TYR A 133 -8.88 6.54 -14.90
CA TYR A 133 -10.15 6.06 -15.45
C TYR A 133 -10.06 4.59 -15.95
N PHE A 134 -8.89 4.21 -16.42
CA PHE A 134 -8.61 2.89 -16.96
C PHE A 134 -8.46 1.80 -15.90
N ALA A 135 -7.86 2.13 -14.76
CA ALA A 135 -7.87 1.21 -13.62
C ALA A 135 -9.31 0.93 -13.16
N ALA A 136 -10.17 1.96 -13.18
CA ALA A 136 -11.59 1.80 -12.87
C ALA A 136 -12.33 0.90 -13.88
N GLU A 137 -12.01 1.01 -15.17
CA GLU A 137 -12.58 0.14 -16.21
C GLU A 137 -12.09 -1.30 -16.08
N GLY A 138 -10.79 -1.50 -15.88
CA GLY A 138 -10.22 -2.84 -15.61
C GLY A 138 -10.83 -3.50 -14.38
N ILE A 139 -11.10 -2.72 -13.33
CA ILE A 139 -11.78 -3.21 -12.12
C ILE A 139 -13.23 -3.61 -12.43
N ARG A 140 -13.96 -2.81 -13.21
CA ARG A 140 -15.35 -3.13 -13.61
C ARG A 140 -15.44 -4.40 -14.45
N ASN A 141 -14.46 -4.60 -15.32
CA ASN A 141 -14.39 -5.73 -16.24
C ASN A 141 -13.72 -6.97 -15.64
N SER A 142 -13.25 -6.90 -14.40
CA SER A 142 -12.60 -8.02 -13.72
C SER A 142 -13.54 -9.22 -13.55
N ARG A 143 -13.02 -10.42 -13.83
CA ARG A 143 -13.76 -11.69 -13.69
C ARG A 143 -13.84 -12.21 -12.26
N CYS A 144 -13.09 -11.61 -11.35
CA CYS A 144 -13.03 -11.98 -9.94
C CYS A 144 -13.26 -10.77 -9.03
N PRO A 145 -13.58 -10.97 -7.75
CA PRO A 145 -13.69 -9.91 -6.77
C PRO A 145 -12.41 -9.06 -6.68
N VAL A 146 -12.59 -7.75 -6.56
CA VAL A 146 -11.50 -6.78 -6.43
C VAL A 146 -11.68 -5.97 -5.18
N VAL A 147 -10.59 -5.76 -4.43
CA VAL A 147 -10.51 -4.82 -3.31
C VAL A 147 -9.37 -3.82 -3.57
N SER A 148 -9.67 -2.53 -3.53
CA SER A 148 -8.68 -1.47 -3.57
C SER A 148 -8.15 -1.17 -2.17
N LEU A 149 -6.82 -1.12 -2.03
CA LEU A 149 -6.10 -0.74 -0.81
C LEU A 149 -5.85 0.77 -0.70
N ASN A 150 -6.48 1.54 -1.55
CA ASN A 150 -6.46 3.00 -1.52
C ASN A 150 -7.87 3.52 -1.78
N ARG A 151 -8.11 4.77 -1.35
CA ARG A 151 -9.34 5.44 -1.73
C ARG A 151 -9.29 5.76 -3.22
N THR A 152 -10.35 5.42 -3.94
CA THR A 152 -10.49 5.67 -5.37
C THR A 152 -11.76 6.47 -5.64
N PHE A 153 -11.76 7.28 -6.70
CA PHE A 153 -12.98 7.91 -7.18
C PHE A 153 -13.82 6.87 -7.92
N ASP A 154 -15.13 6.91 -7.71
CA ASP A 154 -16.17 6.21 -8.49
C ASP A 154 -15.85 4.75 -8.87
N VAL A 155 -15.39 3.97 -7.91
CA VAL A 155 -14.99 2.60 -8.21
C VAL A 155 -16.04 1.58 -7.83
N ALA A 156 -16.25 0.69 -8.77
CA ALA A 156 -17.16 -0.43 -8.64
C ALA A 156 -16.59 -1.61 -7.82
N CYS A 157 -15.66 -1.41 -6.87
CA CYS A 157 -15.10 -2.45 -6.01
C CYS A 157 -15.22 -2.12 -4.51
N ASP A 158 -14.85 -3.07 -3.67
CA ASP A 158 -14.62 -2.83 -2.26
C ASP A 158 -13.35 -2.00 -2.06
N GLN A 159 -13.33 -1.16 -1.03
CA GLN A 159 -12.19 -0.30 -0.74
C GLN A 159 -11.83 -0.40 0.74
N VAL A 160 -10.55 -0.52 1.02
CA VAL A 160 -9.97 -0.37 2.35
C VAL A 160 -8.88 0.68 2.25
N ALA A 161 -9.02 1.79 2.96
CA ALA A 161 -8.09 2.91 2.89
C ALA A 161 -7.94 3.57 4.24
N GLN A 162 -6.82 4.27 4.47
CA GLN A 162 -6.75 5.18 5.59
C GLN A 162 -7.63 6.41 5.34
N ASN A 163 -8.06 7.07 6.40
CA ASN A 163 -8.71 8.36 6.30
C ASN A 163 -7.67 9.44 6.00
N ASP A 164 -7.40 9.65 4.71
CA ASP A 164 -6.37 10.58 4.23
C ASP A 164 -6.65 12.03 4.63
N PHE A 165 -7.91 12.45 4.66
CA PHE A 165 -8.26 13.79 5.15
C PHE A 165 -7.86 13.95 6.62
N GLN A 166 -8.18 12.97 7.46
CA GLN A 166 -7.81 13.00 8.86
C GLN A 166 -6.30 12.95 9.05
N ALA A 167 -5.57 12.24 8.17
CA ALA A 167 -4.10 12.22 8.23
C ALA A 167 -3.50 13.61 7.99
N GLY A 168 -3.97 14.32 6.96
CA GLY A 168 -3.55 15.70 6.72
C GLY A 168 -3.95 16.65 7.85
N PHE A 169 -5.17 16.50 8.35
CA PHE A 169 -5.69 17.33 9.45
C PHE A 169 -4.83 17.18 10.72
N LEU A 170 -4.51 15.94 11.10
CA LEU A 170 -3.63 15.65 12.26
C LEU A 170 -2.23 16.24 12.09
N ALA A 171 -1.68 16.26 10.87
CA ALA A 171 -0.37 16.85 10.61
C ALA A 171 -0.36 18.35 10.92
N GLY A 172 -1.33 19.07 10.39
CA GLY A 172 -1.42 20.52 10.62
C GLY A 172 -1.77 20.87 12.08
N GLU A 173 -2.70 20.13 12.68
CA GLU A 173 -3.06 20.30 14.08
C GLU A 173 -1.83 20.07 15.01
N TYR A 174 -1.04 19.03 14.74
CA TYR A 174 0.14 18.71 15.53
C TYR A 174 1.22 19.76 15.41
N LEU A 175 1.55 20.24 14.20
CA LEU A 175 2.52 21.32 14.01
C LEU A 175 2.07 22.61 14.70
N GLN A 176 0.79 22.95 14.64
CA GLN A 176 0.25 24.12 15.35
C GLN A 176 0.32 23.95 16.87
N LYS A 177 0.07 22.76 17.41
CA LYS A 177 0.22 22.45 18.86
C LYS A 177 1.66 22.60 19.33
N LEU A 178 2.64 22.37 18.46
CA LEU A 178 4.05 22.64 18.75
C LEU A 178 4.39 24.15 18.74
N GLY A 179 3.51 24.99 18.22
CA GLY A 179 3.70 26.44 18.15
C GLY A 179 4.23 26.94 16.80
N HIS A 180 4.22 26.11 15.74
CA HIS A 180 4.57 26.58 14.42
C HIS A 180 3.52 27.56 13.88
N GLU A 181 3.97 28.62 13.21
CA GLU A 181 3.14 29.66 12.62
C GLU A 181 3.33 29.81 11.11
N SER A 182 4.43 29.31 10.57
CA SER A 182 4.72 29.25 9.15
C SER A 182 4.84 27.82 8.68
N PHE A 183 4.16 27.49 7.58
CA PHE A 183 3.97 26.12 7.10
C PHE A 183 4.40 25.96 5.67
N LEU A 184 4.95 24.78 5.36
CA LEU A 184 5.26 24.32 4.03
C LEU A 184 4.56 22.99 3.80
N LEU A 185 3.90 22.86 2.66
CA LEU A 185 3.35 21.61 2.17
C LEU A 185 4.15 21.11 0.97
N LEU A 186 4.81 19.99 1.12
CA LEU A 186 5.39 19.25 0.00
C LEU A 186 4.34 18.24 -0.48
N ALA A 187 3.58 18.62 -1.50
CA ALA A 187 2.44 17.85 -1.99
C ALA A 187 2.84 16.88 -3.11
N GLY A 188 2.25 15.69 -3.10
CA GLY A 188 2.23 14.81 -4.27
C GLY A 188 1.24 15.30 -5.33
N PRO A 189 1.10 14.57 -6.45
CA PRO A 189 0.25 14.94 -7.57
C PRO A 189 -1.24 14.80 -7.17
N ALA A 190 -1.86 15.91 -6.73
CA ALA A 190 -3.23 15.93 -6.23
C ALA A 190 -4.28 15.60 -7.31
N ASP A 191 -3.96 15.87 -8.56
CA ASP A 191 -4.84 15.59 -9.70
C ASP A 191 -4.83 14.11 -10.09
N GLU A 192 -3.75 13.39 -9.75
CA GLU A 192 -3.55 11.98 -10.06
C GLU A 192 -3.80 11.05 -8.85
N SER A 193 -3.78 11.60 -7.63
CA SER A 193 -3.92 10.82 -6.40
C SER A 193 -4.97 11.39 -5.47
N VAL A 194 -6.05 10.62 -5.28
CA VAL A 194 -7.12 10.94 -4.32
C VAL A 194 -6.56 11.11 -2.92
N SER A 195 -5.67 10.22 -2.50
CA SER A 195 -5.02 10.27 -1.18
C SER A 195 -4.24 11.56 -1.00
N CYS A 196 -3.42 11.96 -1.98
CA CYS A 196 -2.68 13.21 -1.92
C CYS A 196 -3.59 14.42 -1.79
N ARG A 197 -4.68 14.45 -2.55
CA ARG A 197 -5.64 15.54 -2.50
C ARG A 197 -6.31 15.64 -1.14
N PHE A 198 -6.83 14.55 -0.60
CA PHE A 198 -7.48 14.57 0.71
C PHE A 198 -6.52 14.91 1.86
N ARG A 199 -5.26 14.45 1.82
CA ARG A 199 -4.24 14.83 2.80
C ARG A 199 -3.95 16.34 2.74
N MET A 200 -3.83 16.90 1.54
CA MET A 200 -3.66 18.33 1.33
C MET A 200 -4.87 19.12 1.86
N GLU A 201 -6.10 18.73 1.48
CA GLU A 201 -7.34 19.38 1.95
C GLU A 201 -7.44 19.33 3.48
N GLY A 202 -7.14 18.19 4.10
CA GLY A 202 -7.13 18.04 5.56
C GLY A 202 -6.11 18.94 6.24
N PHE A 203 -4.90 19.04 5.69
CA PHE A 203 -3.85 19.93 6.21
C PHE A 203 -4.28 21.40 6.15
N ILE A 204 -4.72 21.86 4.99
CA ILE A 204 -5.21 23.23 4.80
C ILE A 204 -6.39 23.53 5.74
N GLN A 205 -7.35 22.61 5.85
CA GLN A 205 -8.49 22.79 6.75
C GLN A 205 -8.06 22.89 8.23
N SER A 206 -7.05 22.14 8.65
CA SER A 206 -6.55 22.21 10.03
C SER A 206 -5.92 23.58 10.34
N LEU A 207 -5.27 24.20 9.36
CA LEU A 207 -4.73 25.57 9.52
C LEU A 207 -5.87 26.59 9.61
N ALA A 208 -6.87 26.47 8.73
CA ALA A 208 -8.00 27.39 8.65
C ALA A 208 -8.85 27.41 9.93
N VAL A 209 -9.04 26.25 10.60
CA VAL A 209 -9.76 26.17 11.89
C VAL A 209 -9.14 27.06 12.96
N ASN A 210 -7.83 27.29 12.90
CA ASN A 210 -7.11 28.16 13.85
C ASN A 210 -6.80 29.55 13.24
N GLY A 211 -7.51 29.95 12.19
CA GLY A 211 -7.35 31.27 11.56
C GLY A 211 -6.01 31.46 10.86
N ARG A 212 -5.39 30.37 10.41
CA ARG A 212 -4.12 30.38 9.64
C ARG A 212 -4.38 29.97 8.21
N GLU A 213 -3.60 30.48 7.30
CA GLU A 213 -3.67 30.14 5.87
C GLU A 213 -2.33 29.54 5.43
N LEU A 214 -2.38 28.69 4.43
CA LEU A 214 -1.20 28.21 3.74
C LEU A 214 -1.02 29.11 2.49
N ASP A 215 0.04 29.89 2.47
CA ASP A 215 0.38 30.69 1.29
C ASP A 215 0.55 29.79 0.07
N GLU A 216 0.06 30.22 -1.07
CA GLU A 216 0.09 29.44 -2.32
C GLU A 216 1.53 29.04 -2.69
N GLU A 217 2.49 29.92 -2.48
CA GLU A 217 3.92 29.68 -2.71
C GLU A 217 4.53 28.62 -1.76
N ASN A 218 3.84 28.31 -0.67
CA ASN A 218 4.24 27.30 0.33
C ASN A 218 3.54 25.93 0.08
N ALA A 219 2.73 25.80 -0.97
CA ALA A 219 2.14 24.55 -1.43
C ALA A 219 2.91 24.05 -2.67
N ILE A 220 4.06 23.42 -2.45
CA ILE A 220 4.93 22.97 -3.55
C ILE A 220 4.55 21.57 -3.98
N ARG A 221 4.34 21.39 -5.28
CA ARG A 221 3.89 20.13 -5.87
C ARG A 221 5.00 19.42 -6.61
N GLY A 222 5.05 18.09 -6.48
CA GLY A 222 5.98 17.21 -7.18
C GLY A 222 5.48 15.78 -7.21
N GLU A 223 6.32 14.89 -7.70
CA GLU A 223 6.06 13.45 -7.70
C GLU A 223 6.27 12.86 -6.29
N LEU A 224 5.54 11.77 -5.99
CA LEU A 224 5.78 10.98 -4.76
C LEU A 224 7.02 10.09 -4.90
N SER A 225 8.16 10.70 -5.18
CA SER A 225 9.44 10.04 -5.31
C SER A 225 10.50 10.72 -4.44
N MET A 226 11.57 9.99 -4.13
CA MET A 226 12.70 10.53 -3.38
C MET A 226 13.46 11.57 -4.20
N ASP A 227 13.61 11.36 -5.50
CA ASP A 227 14.29 12.28 -6.41
C ASP A 227 13.54 13.61 -6.48
N SER A 228 12.22 13.59 -6.66
CA SER A 228 11.40 14.79 -6.68
C SER A 228 11.48 15.55 -5.35
N GLY A 229 11.40 14.84 -4.22
CA GLY A 229 11.55 15.46 -2.91
C GLY A 229 12.91 16.10 -2.70
N TYR A 230 13.96 15.50 -3.23
CA TYR A 230 15.32 16.04 -3.20
C TYR A 230 15.45 17.30 -4.07
N GLU A 231 15.01 17.24 -5.34
CA GLU A 231 15.09 18.37 -6.27
C GLU A 231 14.31 19.59 -5.76
N LEU A 232 13.08 19.37 -5.28
CA LEU A 232 12.25 20.42 -4.68
C LEU A 232 12.91 20.99 -3.42
N GLY A 233 13.49 20.13 -2.58
CA GLY A 233 14.21 20.53 -1.38
C GLY A 233 15.42 21.39 -1.71
N VAL A 234 16.25 20.97 -2.67
CA VAL A 234 17.41 21.72 -3.14
C VAL A 234 17.00 23.13 -3.58
N LYS A 235 16.05 23.22 -4.50
CA LYS A 235 15.56 24.50 -5.03
C LYS A 235 15.02 25.39 -3.91
N LEU A 236 14.17 24.87 -3.05
CA LEU A 236 13.55 25.61 -1.96
C LEU A 236 14.60 26.15 -0.98
N LEU A 237 15.58 25.32 -0.61
CA LEU A 237 16.62 25.71 0.36
C LEU A 237 17.59 26.74 -0.23
N GLU A 238 17.91 26.66 -1.52
CA GLU A 238 18.75 27.68 -2.20
C GLU A 238 18.04 29.03 -2.28
N GLU A 239 16.73 29.04 -2.46
CA GLU A 239 15.95 30.27 -2.59
C GLU A 239 15.57 30.90 -1.25
N ARG A 240 15.39 30.11 -0.18
CA ARG A 240 14.72 30.56 1.05
C ARG A 240 15.47 30.36 2.36
N PHE A 241 16.51 29.52 2.40
CA PHE A 241 17.27 29.32 3.63
C PHE A 241 18.42 30.36 3.73
N PRO A 242 18.71 30.91 4.92
CA PRO A 242 18.12 30.61 6.24
C PRO A 242 16.87 31.44 6.58
N ASP A 243 16.59 32.54 5.89
CA ASP A 243 15.74 33.60 6.43
C ASP A 243 14.23 33.42 6.21
N HIS A 244 13.83 32.76 5.11
CA HIS A 244 12.44 32.68 4.67
C HIS A 244 11.86 31.26 4.62
N LEU A 245 12.57 30.27 5.19
CA LEU A 245 12.06 28.90 5.19
C LEU A 245 10.99 28.72 6.28
N PRO A 246 9.79 28.21 5.94
CA PRO A 246 8.77 27.87 6.92
C PRO A 246 9.29 26.83 7.94
N THR A 247 8.88 26.99 9.21
CA THR A 247 9.40 26.16 10.29
C THR A 247 8.69 24.83 10.46
N GLY A 248 7.43 24.70 9.98
CA GLY A 248 6.64 23.47 10.03
C GLY A 248 6.41 22.91 8.63
N VAL A 249 6.98 21.75 8.34
CA VAL A 249 6.88 21.10 7.02
C VAL A 249 6.04 19.84 7.11
N PHE A 250 4.99 19.78 6.30
CA PHE A 250 4.24 18.56 6.04
C PHE A 250 4.57 18.03 4.65
N ALA A 251 5.19 16.85 4.60
CA ALA A 251 5.42 16.12 3.36
C ALA A 251 4.31 15.08 3.16
N ASN A 252 3.57 15.21 2.06
CA ASN A 252 2.37 14.43 1.76
C ASN A 252 2.66 12.97 1.32
N GLY A 253 3.83 12.47 1.63
CA GLY A 253 4.25 11.09 1.38
C GLY A 253 5.66 10.83 1.86
N ASN A 254 5.93 9.60 2.27
CA ASN A 254 7.21 9.19 2.84
C ASN A 254 8.40 9.39 1.89
N SER A 255 8.24 9.08 0.61
CA SER A 255 9.33 9.18 -0.37
C SER A 255 9.76 10.64 -0.59
N ILE A 256 8.78 11.56 -0.73
CA ILE A 256 9.09 13.00 -0.88
C ILE A 256 9.73 13.57 0.40
N ALA A 257 9.29 13.08 1.59
CA ALA A 257 9.89 13.46 2.87
C ALA A 257 11.37 13.05 2.97
N LEU A 258 11.69 11.82 2.53
CA LEU A 258 13.08 11.33 2.54
C LEU A 258 13.99 12.12 1.58
N GLY A 259 13.46 12.47 0.41
CA GLY A 259 14.17 13.34 -0.53
C GLY A 259 14.46 14.72 0.05
N PHE A 260 13.47 15.35 0.68
CA PHE A 260 13.62 16.62 1.35
C PHE A 260 14.60 16.55 2.54
N LEU A 261 14.53 15.47 3.34
CA LEU A 261 15.48 15.23 4.44
C LEU A 261 16.92 15.16 3.93
N LYS A 262 17.14 14.47 2.79
CA LYS A 262 18.46 14.41 2.15
C LYS A 262 18.94 15.80 1.74
N ALA A 263 18.10 16.59 1.07
CA ALA A 263 18.44 17.96 0.67
C ALA A 263 18.79 18.84 1.86
N CYS A 264 18.04 18.74 2.97
CA CYS A 264 18.32 19.42 4.22
C CYS A 264 19.72 19.04 4.78
N GLY A 265 20.02 17.75 4.85
CA GLY A 265 21.30 17.26 5.36
C GLY A 265 22.50 17.76 4.56
N GLU A 266 22.41 17.77 3.23
CA GLU A 266 23.49 18.25 2.34
C GLU A 266 23.70 19.77 2.42
N ARG A 267 22.69 20.54 2.84
CA ARG A 267 22.74 22.00 2.97
C ARG A 267 22.87 22.49 4.40
N GLY A 268 23.08 21.59 5.36
CA GLY A 268 23.28 21.92 6.76
C GLY A 268 22.01 22.43 7.47
N VAL A 269 20.82 22.20 6.91
CA VAL A 269 19.54 22.48 7.55
C VAL A 269 19.23 21.38 8.56
N ARG A 270 19.08 21.74 9.80
CA ARG A 270 18.90 20.81 10.91
C ARG A 270 17.42 20.51 11.15
N ILE A 271 17.08 19.25 11.15
CA ILE A 271 15.77 18.77 11.53
C ILE A 271 15.90 18.10 12.92
N PRO A 272 15.15 18.53 13.95
CA PRO A 272 14.03 19.49 13.92
C PRO A 272 14.40 20.96 14.23
N GLN A 273 15.68 21.32 14.45
CA GLN A 273 16.07 22.61 15.03
C GLN A 273 15.72 23.82 14.14
N ASP A 274 15.96 23.71 12.86
CA ASP A 274 15.67 24.78 11.89
C ASP A 274 14.29 24.59 11.26
N VAL A 275 13.86 23.32 11.05
CA VAL A 275 12.59 22.93 10.42
C VAL A 275 12.09 21.66 11.05
N SER A 276 10.84 21.64 11.50
CA SER A 276 10.12 20.40 11.85
C SER A 276 9.58 19.74 10.58
N LEU A 277 9.79 18.43 10.44
CA LEU A 277 9.30 17.64 9.31
C LEU A 277 8.40 16.50 9.79
N ILE A 278 7.17 16.47 9.28
CA ILE A 278 6.21 15.38 9.49
C ILE A 278 5.74 14.85 8.16
N THR A 279 5.47 13.54 8.08
CA THR A 279 4.99 12.89 6.87
C THR A 279 3.85 11.90 7.15
N VAL A 280 3.37 11.26 6.11
CA VAL A 280 2.42 10.14 6.21
C VAL A 280 3.10 8.85 5.82
N ASP A 281 2.46 7.73 6.21
CA ASP A 281 2.94 6.37 6.13
C ASP A 281 4.13 6.08 7.07
N ASN A 282 4.22 4.84 7.54
CA ASN A 282 5.20 4.45 8.55
C ASN A 282 5.96 3.17 8.17
N PRO A 283 6.67 3.13 7.04
CA PRO A 283 7.59 2.03 6.77
C PRO A 283 8.74 2.03 7.78
N ALA A 284 9.37 0.87 8.00
CA ALA A 284 10.37 0.67 9.04
C ALA A 284 11.55 1.66 9.00
N ILE A 285 11.88 2.18 7.81
CA ILE A 285 12.94 3.17 7.64
C ILE A 285 12.68 4.48 8.42
N MET A 286 11.42 4.83 8.71
CA MET A 286 11.08 6.05 9.44
C MET A 286 11.60 6.05 10.87
N ASP A 287 11.85 4.88 11.44
CA ASP A 287 12.37 4.70 12.81
C ASP A 287 13.89 4.53 12.86
N MET A 288 14.58 4.59 11.72
CA MET A 288 16.03 4.41 11.69
C MET A 288 16.76 5.62 12.27
N PRO A 289 17.86 5.39 13.04
CA PRO A 289 18.76 6.47 13.46
C PRO A 289 19.21 7.32 12.26
N GLY A 290 19.13 8.65 12.40
CA GLY A 290 19.45 9.60 11.32
C GLY A 290 18.28 9.96 10.40
N ILE A 291 17.20 9.19 10.41
CA ILE A 291 15.92 9.53 9.75
C ILE A 291 14.91 9.97 10.81
N ASN A 292 14.50 9.08 11.69
CA ASN A 292 13.72 9.34 12.90
C ASN A 292 12.52 10.30 12.67
N LEU A 293 11.74 10.07 11.59
CA LEU A 293 10.66 10.95 11.15
C LEU A 293 9.37 10.71 11.93
N SER A 294 8.76 11.79 12.40
CA SER A 294 7.38 11.83 12.87
C SER A 294 6.43 11.53 11.71
N THR A 295 5.48 10.64 11.92
CA THR A 295 4.60 10.16 10.84
C THR A 295 3.15 10.09 11.30
N ILE A 296 2.24 10.07 10.34
CA ILE A 296 0.83 9.79 10.54
C ILE A 296 0.47 8.58 9.67
N SER A 297 -0.02 7.52 10.28
CA SER A 297 -0.23 6.26 9.57
C SER A 297 -1.27 5.37 10.22
N VAL A 298 -1.82 4.47 9.43
CA VAL A 298 -2.53 3.28 9.92
C VAL A 298 -1.53 2.12 9.97
N PRO A 299 -1.58 1.27 11.00
CA PRO A 299 -0.74 0.07 11.03
C PRO A 299 -0.93 -0.79 9.78
N MET A 300 0.17 -1.13 9.12
CA MET A 300 0.18 -1.81 7.83
C MET A 300 -0.49 -3.19 7.90
N GLU A 301 -0.24 -3.92 8.99
CA GLU A 301 -0.91 -5.20 9.26
C GLU A 301 -2.44 -5.06 9.34
N GLN A 302 -2.92 -4.00 9.99
CA GLN A 302 -4.37 -3.75 10.10
C GLN A 302 -4.99 -3.51 8.72
N MET A 303 -4.36 -2.66 7.92
CA MET A 303 -4.85 -2.36 6.56
C MET A 303 -4.84 -3.60 5.68
N ALA A 304 -3.75 -4.35 5.66
CA ALA A 304 -3.62 -5.57 4.87
C ALA A 304 -4.62 -6.65 5.34
N SER A 305 -4.77 -6.84 6.65
CA SER A 305 -5.70 -7.82 7.22
C SER A 305 -7.14 -7.50 6.85
N GLU A 306 -7.56 -6.26 7.02
CA GLU A 306 -8.91 -5.83 6.67
C GLU A 306 -9.20 -6.01 5.18
N ALA A 307 -8.25 -5.63 4.31
CA ALA A 307 -8.41 -5.78 2.87
C ALA A 307 -8.52 -7.26 2.45
N VAL A 308 -7.69 -8.13 3.04
CA VAL A 308 -7.75 -9.58 2.79
C VAL A 308 -9.07 -10.15 3.28
N ASP A 309 -9.52 -9.80 4.48
CA ASP A 309 -10.77 -10.33 5.03
C ASP A 309 -11.98 -9.85 4.21
N VAL A 310 -12.01 -8.59 3.77
CA VAL A 310 -13.02 -8.05 2.84
C VAL A 310 -13.02 -8.80 1.50
N LEU A 311 -11.83 -9.11 0.95
CA LEU A 311 -11.71 -9.88 -0.29
C LEU A 311 -12.23 -11.31 -0.12
N LEU A 312 -11.86 -11.98 0.96
CA LEU A 312 -12.26 -13.35 1.24
C LEU A 312 -13.79 -13.49 1.42
N GLU A 313 -14.44 -12.51 2.09
CA GLU A 313 -15.89 -12.45 2.18
C GLU A 313 -16.56 -12.47 0.78
N ARG A 314 -15.95 -11.79 -0.20
CA ARG A 314 -16.44 -11.76 -1.58
C ARG A 314 -16.17 -13.07 -2.32
N ILE A 315 -14.99 -13.65 -2.18
CA ILE A 315 -14.61 -14.93 -2.77
C ILE A 315 -15.53 -16.04 -2.26
N GLU A 316 -15.81 -16.06 -0.96
CA GLU A 316 -16.68 -17.04 -0.30
C GLU A 316 -18.17 -16.74 -0.48
N ARG A 317 -18.53 -15.70 -1.25
CA ARG A 317 -19.91 -15.24 -1.51
C ARG A 317 -20.72 -14.95 -0.25
N LYS A 318 -20.07 -14.57 0.83
CA LYS A 318 -20.72 -14.17 2.09
C LYS A 318 -21.36 -12.78 2.02
N ARG A 319 -20.96 -11.98 1.03
CA ARG A 319 -21.43 -10.62 0.87
C ARG A 319 -21.48 -10.22 -0.62
N GLU A 320 -22.56 -9.55 -1.00
CA GLU A 320 -22.76 -9.00 -2.35
C GLU A 320 -22.55 -7.49 -2.43
N LYS A 321 -22.95 -6.76 -1.37
CA LYS A 321 -22.84 -5.30 -1.34
C LYS A 321 -21.38 -4.89 -1.17
N LYS A 322 -20.97 -3.86 -1.90
CA LYS A 322 -19.66 -3.24 -1.78
C LYS A 322 -19.51 -2.53 -0.43
N ARG A 323 -18.28 -2.50 0.06
CA ARG A 323 -17.93 -1.87 1.33
C ARG A 323 -16.81 -0.87 1.12
N PHE A 324 -16.92 0.27 1.79
CA PHE A 324 -15.80 1.18 2.01
C PHE A 324 -15.44 1.14 3.50
N VAL A 325 -14.18 0.81 3.77
CA VAL A 325 -13.62 0.79 5.14
C VAL A 325 -12.57 1.89 5.22
N ALA A 326 -12.86 2.92 6.02
CA ALA A 326 -11.92 4.00 6.32
C ALA A 326 -11.27 3.75 7.67
N LEU A 327 -9.99 3.44 7.68
CA LEU A 327 -9.19 3.24 8.89
C LEU A 327 -8.67 4.60 9.38
N GLN A 328 -8.78 4.82 10.70
CA GLN A 328 -8.31 6.07 11.30
C GLN A 328 -6.80 6.03 11.49
N PRO A 329 -6.07 7.05 11.01
CA PRO A 329 -4.63 7.14 11.21
C PRO A 329 -4.30 7.65 12.61
N GLU A 330 -3.12 7.28 13.09
CA GLU A 330 -2.55 7.72 14.36
C GLU A 330 -1.27 8.52 14.12
N LEU A 331 -1.01 9.49 15.00
CA LEU A 331 0.22 10.26 15.03
C LEU A 331 1.31 9.47 15.79
N ILE A 332 2.44 9.28 15.14
CA ILE A 332 3.63 8.65 15.71
C ILE A 332 4.72 9.72 15.80
N VAL A 333 4.92 10.26 17.00
CA VAL A 333 5.91 11.31 17.25
C VAL A 333 7.31 10.72 17.36
N ARG A 334 8.26 11.33 16.65
CA ARG A 334 9.69 11.00 16.68
C ARG A 334 10.54 12.26 16.74
N GLY A 335 11.84 12.13 16.47
CA GLY A 335 12.82 13.22 16.63
C GLY A 335 12.81 14.30 15.55
N SER A 336 12.00 14.20 14.51
CA SER A 336 11.98 15.18 13.40
C SER A 336 11.09 16.40 13.63
N THR A 337 10.41 16.48 14.77
CA THR A 337 9.50 17.57 15.12
C THR A 337 9.80 18.10 16.52
N ALA A 338 9.83 19.42 16.69
CA ALA A 338 10.00 20.12 17.97
C ALA A 338 9.34 21.50 17.89
N PRO A 339 9.10 22.18 19.02
CA PRO A 339 8.70 23.58 19.00
C PRO A 339 9.67 24.45 18.19
N PRO A 340 9.18 25.42 17.40
CA PRO A 340 10.04 26.28 16.61
C PRO A 340 11.01 27.06 17.49
N GLN A 341 12.28 27.04 17.15
CA GLN A 341 13.25 27.89 17.81
C GLN A 341 13.05 29.34 17.33
N ARG A 342 12.93 30.30 18.26
CA ARG A 342 12.94 31.71 17.90
C ARG A 342 14.29 32.01 17.21
N ARG A 343 14.27 32.23 15.91
CA ARG A 343 15.43 32.77 15.23
C ARG A 343 15.64 34.19 15.80
N CYS A 344 16.65 34.40 16.61
CA CYS A 344 17.10 35.75 16.91
C CYS A 344 17.61 36.34 15.58
N LEU A 345 16.78 37.15 14.92
CA LEU A 345 17.27 38.00 13.86
C LEU A 345 18.41 38.84 14.49
N PRO A 346 19.62 38.91 13.88
CA PRO A 346 20.64 39.82 14.36
C PRO A 346 20.03 41.21 14.28
N ASP A 347 20.05 41.93 15.43
CA ASP A 347 19.65 43.33 15.49
C ASP A 347 20.34 44.09 14.36
N ASN A 348 19.55 44.57 13.40
CA ASN A 348 20.06 45.52 12.41
C ASN A 348 20.56 46.75 13.14
N LYS A 349 21.87 46.76 13.43
CA LYS A 349 22.58 47.95 13.87
C LYS A 349 23.05 48.76 12.67
#